data_866ade1554d949d485629c98d33eff90
#
_entry.id   866ade1554d949d485629c98d33eff90
#
_cell.length_a   1.000
_cell.length_b   1.000
_cell.length_c   1.000
_cell.angle_alpha   90.00
_cell.angle_beta   90.00
_cell.angle_gamma   90.00
#
_symmetry.space_group_name_H-M   'P 1'
#
loop_
_entity.id
_entity.type
_entity.pdbx_description
1 polymer ?
#
loop_
_entity_poly.entity_id
_entity_poly.type
_entity_poly.pdbx_seq_one_letter_code
_entity_poly.pdbx_strand_id
1 'polypeptide(L)'
;MSSSFLTSKVIPQISITLPPSKSLYNRLFVMARLAHRPIPSLWHQLDLCEDLAVTLHASGSSEECISVGASGTAMRLLTALFALTTEREVLLVSPVRRMTERPLAQLIALLTQLGADLAQPASQEPVEGLYPLVRIRPTSLQQKGLPTLTLPSGLESSQTVTALLLIAPYLPHGLVLRWQDDQLPSASYIQLTCSLMQACGIDLSVDRHGIYVAPGAYCEATLTRLLSHPIGDWSSAQYPLQWALMAPHPCQLLLTNVPAQSLQPDARALDLLQISSEWLSTSDDTLCLDSEFLQKHLRELTFGSLSLSNNPDFAPTLIALLLYYQKKAQLRGLDLLRLKESDRIALILRNGEQLGYQLTYETESGFCLAGSAPSSVHTPVPIATDADHRMVMAWAPFAWYHQLQIETPQAVEKSYPTFWRDLRKLCEVIETPLYI
;
A
#
# COMPACT_ATOMS: atom_id res chain seq x y z
N MET A 1 11.84 53.38 26.20
CA MET A 1 12.34 51.97 25.99
C MET A 1 11.14 51.07 26.01
N SER A 2 10.56 50.79 24.85
CA SER A 2 9.45 49.84 24.73
C SER A 2 10.04 48.47 24.40
N SER A 3 10.02 47.57 25.40
CA SER A 3 10.36 46.17 25.21
C SER A 3 9.25 45.53 24.37
N SER A 4 9.53 45.30 23.09
CA SER A 4 8.72 44.43 22.26
C SER A 4 8.89 43.00 22.79
N PHE A 5 7.88 42.52 23.49
CA PHE A 5 7.73 41.08 23.76
C PHE A 5 7.54 40.40 22.42
N LEU A 6 8.59 39.75 21.94
CA LEU A 6 8.46 38.70 20.94
C LEU A 6 7.65 37.56 21.58
N THR A 7 6.35 37.61 21.44
CA THR A 7 5.52 36.43 21.68
C THR A 7 5.99 35.39 20.69
N SER A 8 6.76 34.39 21.15
CA SER A 8 7.04 33.18 20.37
C SER A 8 5.68 32.60 19.97
N LYS A 9 5.37 32.64 18.69
CA LYS A 9 4.13 32.08 18.17
C LYS A 9 4.20 30.56 18.47
N VAL A 10 3.37 30.11 19.39
CA VAL A 10 3.30 28.67 19.69
C VAL A 10 2.82 27.99 18.43
N ILE A 11 3.67 27.16 17.83
CA ILE A 11 3.29 26.35 16.67
C ILE A 11 2.31 25.29 17.14
N PRO A 12 1.11 25.21 16.56
CA PRO A 12 0.11 24.25 17.00
C PRO A 12 0.58 22.81 16.75
N GLN A 13 0.27 21.92 17.67
CA GLN A 13 0.68 20.52 17.61
C GLN A 13 -0.52 19.62 17.39
N ILE A 14 -0.36 18.65 16.49
CA ILE A 14 -1.35 17.59 16.23
C ILE A 14 -0.73 16.22 16.38
N SER A 15 -1.44 15.32 17.08
CA SER A 15 -1.06 13.89 17.15
C SER A 15 -2.06 13.04 16.39
N ILE A 16 -1.54 12.20 15.49
CA ILE A 16 -2.30 11.26 14.67
C ILE A 16 -1.76 9.85 14.90
N THR A 17 -2.63 8.94 15.32
CA THR A 17 -2.31 7.52 15.42
C THR A 17 -2.69 6.84 14.10
N LEU A 18 -1.70 6.23 13.44
CA LEU A 18 -1.93 5.59 12.15
C LEU A 18 -2.64 4.24 12.28
N PRO A 19 -3.45 3.85 11.28
CA PRO A 19 -4.01 2.52 11.23
C PRO A 19 -2.90 1.46 11.14
N PRO A 20 -3.16 0.20 11.56
CA PRO A 20 -2.20 -0.88 11.44
C PRO A 20 -1.75 -1.11 10.00
N SER A 21 -0.46 -1.43 9.80
CA SER A 21 0.12 -1.63 8.48
C SER A 21 -0.49 -2.81 7.74
N LYS A 22 -1.23 -2.53 6.68
CA LYS A 22 -1.78 -3.59 5.84
C LYS A 22 -0.70 -4.40 5.12
N SER A 23 0.43 -3.80 4.77
CA SER A 23 1.55 -4.50 4.13
C SER A 23 2.20 -5.53 5.05
N LEU A 24 2.28 -5.25 6.34
CA LEU A 24 2.78 -6.18 7.36
C LEU A 24 1.73 -7.24 7.71
N TYR A 25 0.54 -6.79 8.12
CA TYR A 25 -0.42 -7.68 8.79
C TYR A 25 -1.16 -8.61 7.85
N ASN A 26 -1.36 -8.26 6.58
CA ASN A 26 -1.82 -9.23 5.58
C ASN A 26 -0.87 -10.44 5.49
N ARG A 27 0.45 -10.23 5.58
CA ARG A 27 1.44 -11.30 5.61
C ARG A 27 1.40 -12.07 6.92
N LEU A 28 1.40 -11.37 8.04
CA LEU A 28 1.42 -11.98 9.37
C LEU A 28 0.16 -12.81 9.66
N PHE A 29 -1.02 -12.40 9.18
CA PHE A 29 -2.23 -13.19 9.31
C PHE A 29 -2.14 -14.51 8.54
N VAL A 30 -1.62 -14.48 7.30
CA VAL A 30 -1.38 -15.71 6.52
C VAL A 30 -0.33 -16.59 7.20
N MET A 31 0.78 -16.01 7.68
CA MET A 31 1.82 -16.74 8.41
C MET A 31 1.27 -17.37 9.70
N ALA A 32 0.45 -16.64 10.46
CA ALA A 32 -0.20 -17.17 11.66
C ALA A 32 -1.15 -18.34 11.34
N ARG A 33 -1.91 -18.20 10.24
CA ARG A 33 -2.80 -19.30 9.79
C ARG A 33 -2.02 -20.54 9.42
N LEU A 34 -0.93 -20.40 8.66
CA LEU A 34 -0.04 -21.51 8.29
C LEU A 34 0.62 -22.17 9.51
N ALA A 35 0.97 -21.38 10.52
CA ALA A 35 1.53 -21.88 11.79
C ALA A 35 0.46 -22.39 12.77
N HIS A 36 -0.82 -22.47 12.38
CA HIS A 36 -1.96 -22.83 13.23
C HIS A 36 -2.04 -22.01 14.53
N ARG A 37 -1.64 -20.72 14.47
CA ARG A 37 -1.68 -19.81 15.62
C ARG A 37 -2.94 -18.96 15.62
N PRO A 38 -3.60 -18.83 16.78
CA PRO A 38 -4.71 -17.91 16.93
C PRO A 38 -4.22 -16.47 16.78
N ILE A 39 -4.98 -15.65 16.09
CA ILE A 39 -4.76 -14.22 16.03
C ILE A 39 -5.31 -13.59 17.32
N PRO A 40 -4.54 -12.72 18.02
CA PRO A 40 -4.98 -12.11 19.27
C PRO A 40 -6.32 -11.37 19.12
N SER A 41 -7.17 -11.45 20.16
CA SER A 41 -8.51 -10.85 20.14
C SER A 41 -8.52 -9.33 19.94
N LEU A 42 -7.44 -8.66 20.26
CA LEU A 42 -7.28 -7.21 20.03
C LEU A 42 -7.55 -6.83 18.56
N TRP A 43 -7.21 -7.70 17.60
CA TRP A 43 -7.42 -7.44 16.17
C TRP A 43 -8.89 -7.35 15.76
N HIS A 44 -9.79 -7.98 16.52
CA HIS A 44 -11.25 -7.88 16.33
C HIS A 44 -11.86 -6.63 16.98
N GLN A 45 -11.06 -5.84 17.71
CA GLN A 45 -11.48 -4.63 18.41
C GLN A 45 -10.93 -3.35 17.75
N LEU A 46 -9.99 -3.49 16.81
CA LEU A 46 -9.40 -2.36 16.10
C LEU A 46 -10.29 -1.92 14.92
N ASP A 47 -10.29 -0.63 14.63
CA ASP A 47 -10.82 -0.06 13.38
C ASP A 47 -9.91 -0.47 12.20
N LEU A 48 -10.05 -1.70 11.74
CA LEU A 48 -9.26 -2.21 10.63
C LEU A 48 -9.73 -1.62 9.30
N CYS A 49 -8.78 -1.33 8.43
CA CYS A 49 -9.12 -1.07 7.04
C CYS A 49 -9.68 -2.34 6.36
N GLU A 50 -10.50 -2.17 5.32
CA GLU A 50 -11.15 -3.28 4.61
C GLU A 50 -10.16 -4.38 4.20
N ASP A 51 -8.99 -4.01 3.64
CA ASP A 51 -7.97 -4.98 3.22
C ASP A 51 -7.52 -5.92 4.36
N LEU A 52 -7.36 -5.40 5.58
CA LEU A 52 -6.95 -6.20 6.75
C LEU A 52 -8.11 -7.01 7.31
N ALA A 53 -9.28 -6.38 7.45
CA ALA A 53 -10.48 -7.07 7.97
C ALA A 53 -10.82 -8.30 7.10
N VAL A 54 -10.77 -8.13 5.78
CA VAL A 54 -11.00 -9.22 4.83
C VAL A 54 -9.97 -10.34 5.00
N THR A 55 -8.67 -10.03 5.05
CA THR A 55 -7.65 -11.07 5.21
C THR A 55 -7.76 -11.79 6.56
N LEU A 56 -8.02 -11.04 7.64
CA LEU A 56 -8.20 -11.57 8.98
C LEU A 56 -9.34 -12.61 9.03
N HIS A 57 -10.52 -12.25 8.51
CA HIS A 57 -11.70 -13.11 8.55
C HIS A 57 -11.60 -14.26 7.53
N ALA A 58 -11.26 -13.94 6.28
CA ALA A 58 -11.26 -14.90 5.19
C ALA A 58 -10.19 -16.00 5.36
N SER A 59 -9.00 -15.67 5.91
CA SER A 59 -7.94 -16.67 6.13
C SER A 59 -8.35 -17.80 7.09
N GLY A 60 -9.28 -17.54 8.00
CA GLY A 60 -9.82 -18.50 8.97
C GLY A 60 -11.18 -19.07 8.60
N SER A 61 -11.79 -18.65 7.49
CA SER A 61 -13.13 -19.07 7.12
C SER A 61 -13.23 -20.55 6.80
N SER A 62 -14.34 -21.13 7.20
CA SER A 62 -14.74 -22.50 6.84
C SER A 62 -15.80 -22.55 5.74
N GLU A 63 -16.15 -21.44 5.14
CA GLU A 63 -17.14 -21.36 4.06
C GLU A 63 -16.57 -21.79 2.72
N GLU A 64 -17.42 -22.33 1.84
CA GLU A 64 -17.03 -22.69 0.47
C GLU A 64 -16.92 -21.47 -0.45
N CYS A 65 -17.73 -20.44 -0.18
CA CYS A 65 -17.72 -19.16 -0.92
C CYS A 65 -17.17 -18.06 -0.01
N ILE A 66 -15.98 -17.55 -0.33
CA ILE A 66 -15.25 -16.60 0.52
C ILE A 66 -15.05 -15.28 -0.23
N SER A 67 -15.63 -14.21 0.31
CA SER A 67 -15.42 -12.87 -0.24
C SER A 67 -14.05 -12.31 0.13
N VAL A 68 -13.35 -11.78 -0.88
CA VAL A 68 -12.09 -11.03 -0.71
C VAL A 68 -12.30 -9.51 -0.79
N GLY A 69 -13.55 -9.04 -0.73
CA GLY A 69 -13.89 -7.62 -0.84
C GLY A 69 -13.28 -6.98 -2.09
N ALA A 70 -12.76 -5.77 -1.97
CA ALA A 70 -12.02 -5.06 -3.00
C ALA A 70 -10.48 -5.29 -2.91
N SER A 71 -10.03 -6.28 -2.12
CA SER A 71 -8.61 -6.48 -1.81
C SER A 71 -7.89 -7.39 -2.80
N GLY A 72 -7.10 -6.82 -3.70
CA GLY A 72 -6.21 -7.58 -4.58
C GLY A 72 -5.09 -8.31 -3.81
N THR A 73 -4.70 -7.82 -2.63
CA THR A 73 -3.74 -8.47 -1.74
C THR A 73 -4.35 -9.72 -1.12
N ALA A 74 -5.52 -9.60 -0.49
CA ALA A 74 -6.24 -10.74 0.09
C ALA A 74 -6.50 -11.82 -0.98
N MET A 75 -6.98 -11.43 -2.17
CA MET A 75 -7.21 -12.35 -3.28
C MET A 75 -5.99 -13.24 -3.56
N ARG A 76 -4.80 -12.64 -3.72
CA ARG A 76 -3.59 -13.42 -4.08
C ARG A 76 -3.05 -14.24 -2.93
N LEU A 77 -2.98 -13.64 -1.73
CA LEU A 77 -2.46 -14.35 -0.56
C LEU A 77 -3.35 -15.54 -0.16
N LEU A 78 -4.67 -15.35 -0.19
CA LEU A 78 -5.63 -16.42 0.14
C LEU A 78 -5.69 -17.49 -0.96
N THR A 79 -5.50 -17.12 -2.24
CA THR A 79 -5.37 -18.14 -3.31
C THR A 79 -4.23 -19.11 -3.02
N ALA A 80 -3.04 -18.61 -2.65
CA ALA A 80 -1.91 -19.46 -2.31
C ALA A 80 -2.13 -20.23 -0.99
N LEU A 81 -2.67 -19.56 0.04
CA LEU A 81 -2.99 -20.19 1.33
C LEU A 81 -3.94 -21.40 1.13
N PHE A 82 -5.07 -21.18 0.46
CA PHE A 82 -6.06 -22.25 0.26
C PHE A 82 -5.58 -23.30 -0.74
N ALA A 83 -4.75 -22.98 -1.73
CA ALA A 83 -4.11 -23.97 -2.59
C ALA A 83 -3.27 -24.98 -1.80
N LEU A 84 -2.67 -24.56 -0.66
CA LEU A 84 -1.88 -25.42 0.20
C LEU A 84 -2.71 -26.12 1.30
N THR A 85 -3.72 -25.45 1.84
CA THR A 85 -4.34 -25.87 3.12
C THR A 85 -5.78 -26.38 3.01
N THR A 86 -6.45 -26.20 1.85
CA THR A 86 -7.88 -26.56 1.79
C THR A 86 -8.11 -28.05 1.68
N GLU A 87 -9.08 -28.55 2.44
CA GLU A 87 -9.60 -29.91 2.38
C GLU A 87 -10.94 -30.02 1.63
N ARG A 88 -11.47 -28.88 1.17
CA ARG A 88 -12.73 -28.75 0.41
C ARG A 88 -12.57 -27.81 -0.75
N GLU A 89 -13.54 -27.78 -1.65
CA GLU A 89 -13.57 -26.76 -2.71
C GLU A 89 -13.83 -25.38 -2.09
N VAL A 90 -13.06 -24.38 -2.52
CA VAL A 90 -13.20 -22.98 -2.14
C VAL A 90 -13.36 -22.12 -3.40
N LEU A 91 -14.36 -21.23 -3.41
CA LEU A 91 -14.55 -20.21 -4.41
C LEU A 91 -14.27 -18.83 -3.81
N LEU A 92 -13.20 -18.16 -4.25
CA LEU A 92 -12.98 -16.77 -3.89
C LEU A 92 -13.82 -15.87 -4.79
N VAL A 93 -14.51 -14.91 -4.18
CA VAL A 93 -15.45 -13.98 -4.85
C VAL A 93 -15.21 -12.53 -4.41
N SER A 94 -15.76 -11.58 -5.18
CA SER A 94 -15.72 -10.17 -4.85
C SER A 94 -17.04 -9.48 -5.17
N PRO A 95 -17.52 -8.52 -4.38
CA PRO A 95 -18.64 -7.66 -4.74
C PRO A 95 -18.25 -6.61 -5.79
N VAL A 96 -16.97 -6.47 -6.14
CA VAL A 96 -16.45 -5.42 -7.00
C VAL A 96 -16.03 -5.99 -8.36
N ARG A 97 -16.70 -5.56 -9.43
CA ARG A 97 -16.41 -6.03 -10.81
C ARG A 97 -14.94 -5.87 -11.19
N ARG A 98 -14.32 -4.74 -10.85
CA ARG A 98 -12.89 -4.46 -11.17
C ARG A 98 -11.94 -5.56 -10.69
N MET A 99 -12.32 -6.33 -9.68
CA MET A 99 -11.50 -7.44 -9.18
C MET A 99 -11.34 -8.58 -10.19
N THR A 100 -12.27 -8.76 -11.14
CA THR A 100 -12.15 -9.77 -12.20
C THR A 100 -11.07 -9.41 -13.24
N GLU A 101 -10.73 -8.12 -13.33
CA GLU A 101 -9.70 -7.60 -14.24
C GLU A 101 -8.31 -7.55 -13.61
N ARG A 102 -8.21 -7.76 -12.28
CA ARG A 102 -6.93 -7.75 -11.56
C ARG A 102 -6.10 -8.98 -11.94
N PRO A 103 -4.78 -8.79 -12.22
CA PRO A 103 -3.91 -9.90 -12.62
C PRO A 103 -3.87 -11.02 -11.58
N LEU A 104 -4.29 -12.23 -11.96
CA LEU A 104 -4.28 -13.45 -11.14
C LEU A 104 -3.75 -14.66 -11.93
N ALA A 105 -3.83 -14.63 -13.25
CA ALA A 105 -3.49 -15.75 -14.11
C ALA A 105 -2.06 -16.27 -13.91
N GLN A 106 -1.08 -15.35 -13.72
CA GLN A 106 0.31 -15.72 -13.47
C GLN A 106 0.47 -16.51 -12.16
N LEU A 107 -0.23 -16.11 -11.08
CA LEU A 107 -0.20 -16.84 -9.82
C LEU A 107 -0.83 -18.23 -9.95
N ILE A 108 -1.97 -18.33 -10.63
CA ILE A 108 -2.65 -19.60 -10.88
C ILE A 108 -1.72 -20.55 -11.66
N ALA A 109 -1.08 -20.08 -12.75
CA ALA A 109 -0.16 -20.88 -13.53
C ALA A 109 1.03 -21.42 -12.71
N LEU A 110 1.61 -20.58 -11.82
CA LEU A 110 2.73 -20.97 -10.96
C LEU A 110 2.30 -21.98 -9.87
N LEU A 111 1.13 -21.77 -9.24
CA LEU A 111 0.57 -22.73 -8.27
C LEU A 111 0.20 -24.06 -8.92
N THR A 112 -0.32 -24.05 -10.16
CA THR A 112 -0.60 -25.27 -10.93
C THR A 112 0.68 -26.06 -11.22
N GLN A 113 1.81 -25.41 -11.48
CA GLN A 113 3.12 -26.09 -11.62
C GLN A 113 3.56 -26.76 -10.30
N LEU A 114 3.11 -26.26 -9.14
CA LEU A 114 3.31 -26.90 -7.84
C LEU A 114 2.31 -28.04 -7.57
N GLY A 115 1.38 -28.30 -8.46
CA GLY A 115 0.39 -29.36 -8.37
C GLY A 115 -0.97 -28.93 -7.81
N ALA A 116 -1.23 -27.63 -7.65
CA ALA A 116 -2.54 -27.15 -7.23
C ALA A 116 -3.60 -27.29 -8.32
N ASP A 117 -4.83 -27.64 -7.95
CA ASP A 117 -6.00 -27.64 -8.84
C ASP A 117 -6.77 -26.32 -8.68
N LEU A 118 -6.48 -25.38 -9.56
CA LEU A 118 -7.04 -24.04 -9.57
C LEU A 118 -7.59 -23.69 -10.94
N ALA A 119 -8.72 -23.01 -10.99
CA ALA A 119 -9.28 -22.51 -12.23
C ALA A 119 -9.93 -21.12 -12.04
N GLN A 120 -9.69 -20.22 -13.00
CA GLN A 120 -10.57 -19.07 -13.15
C GLN A 120 -11.93 -19.56 -13.69
N PRO A 121 -13.05 -19.12 -13.11
CA PRO A 121 -14.38 -19.48 -13.62
C PRO A 121 -14.56 -19.07 -15.07
N ALA A 122 -15.21 -19.91 -15.87
CA ALA A 122 -15.47 -19.68 -17.29
C ALA A 122 -16.38 -18.45 -17.51
N SER A 123 -17.28 -18.19 -16.58
CA SER A 123 -18.11 -16.98 -16.54
C SER A 123 -17.67 -16.09 -15.39
N GLN A 124 -17.51 -14.81 -15.65
CA GLN A 124 -17.28 -13.77 -14.66
C GLN A 124 -18.56 -12.97 -14.33
N GLU A 125 -19.72 -13.45 -14.80
CA GLU A 125 -21.01 -12.87 -14.42
C GLU A 125 -21.26 -13.07 -12.93
N PRO A 126 -21.79 -12.05 -12.24
CA PRO A 126 -22.02 -12.14 -10.81
C PRO A 126 -23.14 -13.13 -10.49
N VAL A 127 -22.93 -13.89 -9.42
CA VAL A 127 -23.98 -14.72 -8.80
C VAL A 127 -24.30 -14.07 -7.47
N GLU A 128 -25.57 -13.72 -7.27
CA GLU A 128 -26.03 -12.99 -6.06
C GLU A 128 -25.23 -11.71 -5.76
N GLY A 129 -24.81 -11.01 -6.81
CA GLY A 129 -24.01 -9.78 -6.69
C GLY A 129 -22.52 -9.98 -6.43
N LEU A 130 -22.03 -11.23 -6.42
CA LEU A 130 -20.63 -11.58 -6.20
C LEU A 130 -20.00 -12.09 -7.49
N TYR A 131 -18.87 -11.49 -7.88
CA TYR A 131 -18.08 -11.87 -9.04
C TYR A 131 -17.11 -13.00 -8.66
N PRO A 132 -17.16 -14.16 -9.35
CA PRO A 132 -16.26 -15.27 -9.09
C PRO A 132 -14.85 -14.95 -9.62
N LEU A 133 -13.81 -15.21 -8.81
CA LEU A 133 -12.42 -14.88 -9.11
C LEU A 133 -11.56 -16.11 -9.39
N VAL A 134 -11.58 -17.07 -8.47
CA VAL A 134 -10.82 -18.32 -8.58
C VAL A 134 -11.49 -19.42 -7.78
N ARG A 135 -11.58 -20.60 -8.39
CA ARG A 135 -12.00 -21.86 -7.76
C ARG A 135 -10.77 -22.66 -7.40
N ILE A 136 -10.71 -23.15 -6.17
CA ILE A 136 -9.59 -23.90 -5.61
C ILE A 136 -10.12 -25.24 -5.11
N ARG A 137 -9.59 -26.34 -5.63
CA ARG A 137 -9.96 -27.70 -5.20
C ARG A 137 -8.90 -28.30 -4.30
N PRO A 138 -9.29 -29.21 -3.37
CA PRO A 138 -8.35 -29.91 -2.53
C PRO A 138 -7.30 -30.65 -3.35
N THR A 139 -6.05 -30.38 -3.06
CA THR A 139 -4.92 -31.08 -3.67
C THR A 139 -3.78 -31.21 -2.69
N SER A 140 -2.94 -32.18 -2.90
CA SER A 140 -1.69 -32.32 -2.14
C SER A 140 -0.56 -31.75 -2.99
N LEU A 141 0.03 -30.66 -2.55
CA LEU A 141 1.21 -30.04 -3.19
C LEU A 141 2.45 -30.92 -2.93
N GLN A 142 2.45 -32.15 -3.48
CA GLN A 142 3.56 -33.08 -3.35
C GLN A 142 4.50 -32.96 -4.54
N GLN A 143 5.74 -32.57 -4.26
CA GLN A 143 6.81 -32.50 -5.24
C GLN A 143 7.81 -33.63 -4.99
N LYS A 144 8.31 -34.28 -6.07
CA LYS A 144 9.34 -35.32 -6.00
C LYS A 144 10.75 -34.80 -5.77
N GLY A 145 10.92 -33.56 -5.34
CA GLY A 145 12.20 -32.90 -5.13
C GLY A 145 11.98 -31.39 -4.93
N LEU A 146 13.08 -30.64 -4.83
CA LEU A 146 13.02 -29.17 -4.68
C LEU A 146 12.41 -28.51 -5.92
N PRO A 147 11.19 -27.97 -5.84
CA PRO A 147 10.56 -27.33 -6.99
C PRO A 147 11.26 -26.00 -7.31
N THR A 148 11.47 -25.77 -8.61
CA THR A 148 11.98 -24.51 -9.14
C THR A 148 10.93 -23.90 -10.06
N LEU A 149 10.44 -22.71 -9.70
CA LEU A 149 9.52 -21.94 -10.51
C LEU A 149 10.27 -20.77 -11.16
N THR A 150 10.11 -20.62 -12.47
CA THR A 150 10.60 -19.45 -13.20
C THR A 150 9.45 -18.44 -13.34
N LEU A 151 9.67 -17.24 -12.78
CA LEU A 151 8.71 -16.15 -12.91
C LEU A 151 8.69 -15.67 -14.37
N PRO A 152 7.51 -15.37 -14.92
CA PRO A 152 7.40 -14.85 -16.28
C PRO A 152 8.03 -13.45 -16.38
N SER A 153 8.64 -13.15 -17.52
CA SER A 153 8.98 -11.77 -17.88
C SER A 153 7.72 -10.90 -17.91
N GLY A 154 7.84 -9.67 -17.46
CA GLY A 154 6.68 -8.79 -17.36
C GLY A 154 5.73 -9.20 -16.23
N LEU A 155 6.29 -9.59 -15.08
CA LEU A 155 5.48 -9.89 -13.88
C LEU A 155 4.59 -8.69 -13.51
N GLU A 156 3.29 -8.91 -13.49
CA GLU A 156 2.29 -7.85 -13.30
C GLU A 156 2.12 -7.42 -11.82
N SER A 157 2.55 -8.27 -10.88
CA SER A 157 2.39 -8.00 -9.45
C SER A 157 3.41 -8.71 -8.58
N SER A 158 4.13 -7.95 -7.74
CA SER A 158 4.99 -8.50 -6.68
C SER A 158 4.24 -9.34 -5.64
N GLN A 159 2.91 -9.16 -5.54
CA GLN A 159 2.07 -9.95 -4.64
C GLN A 159 2.00 -11.43 -5.07
N THR A 160 2.21 -11.73 -6.36
CA THR A 160 2.37 -13.11 -6.85
C THR A 160 3.57 -13.78 -6.19
N VAL A 161 4.72 -13.10 -6.17
CA VAL A 161 5.93 -13.60 -5.49
C VAL A 161 5.71 -13.73 -3.99
N THR A 162 5.12 -12.70 -3.38
CA THR A 162 4.78 -12.72 -1.94
C THR A 162 3.92 -13.92 -1.57
N ALA A 163 2.87 -14.22 -2.35
CA ALA A 163 1.96 -15.32 -2.09
C ALA A 163 2.68 -16.69 -2.14
N LEU A 164 3.56 -16.89 -3.12
CA LEU A 164 4.36 -18.10 -3.24
C LEU A 164 5.39 -18.22 -2.10
N LEU A 165 6.07 -17.13 -1.74
CA LEU A 165 7.04 -17.13 -0.63
C LEU A 165 6.41 -17.52 0.69
N LEU A 166 5.23 -16.98 1.01
CA LEU A 166 4.57 -17.24 2.29
C LEU A 166 4.21 -18.72 2.49
N ILE A 167 3.86 -19.45 1.43
CA ILE A 167 3.55 -20.88 1.51
C ILE A 167 4.79 -21.78 1.34
N ALA A 168 5.88 -21.25 0.79
CA ALA A 168 7.08 -22.02 0.44
C ALA A 168 7.67 -22.86 1.58
N PRO A 169 7.74 -22.38 2.85
CA PRO A 169 8.27 -23.19 3.95
C PRO A 169 7.46 -24.47 4.22
N TYR A 170 6.18 -24.48 3.87
CA TYR A 170 5.28 -25.61 4.10
C TYR A 170 5.23 -26.60 2.94
N LEU A 171 5.98 -26.34 1.86
CA LEU A 171 6.21 -27.32 0.81
C LEU A 171 7.24 -28.36 1.27
N PRO A 172 7.10 -29.66 0.91
CA PRO A 172 7.95 -30.75 1.44
C PRO A 172 9.47 -30.52 1.28
N HIS A 173 9.88 -29.79 0.24
CA HIS A 173 11.28 -29.53 -0.08
C HIS A 173 11.62 -28.04 -0.13
N GLY A 174 10.68 -27.16 0.30
CA GLY A 174 10.82 -25.74 0.11
C GLY A 174 10.56 -25.29 -1.32
N LEU A 175 11.14 -24.17 -1.75
CA LEU A 175 10.90 -23.57 -3.07
C LEU A 175 12.09 -22.77 -3.57
N VAL A 176 12.39 -22.89 -4.86
CA VAL A 176 13.26 -21.95 -5.57
C VAL A 176 12.41 -21.12 -6.53
N LEU A 177 12.48 -19.81 -6.40
CA LEU A 177 11.95 -18.86 -7.38
C LEU A 177 13.10 -18.29 -8.21
N ARG A 178 12.96 -18.29 -9.54
CA ARG A 178 13.94 -17.73 -10.48
C ARG A 178 13.26 -16.70 -11.39
N TRP A 179 14.01 -15.69 -11.80
CA TRP A 179 13.58 -14.69 -12.80
C TRP A 179 14.76 -14.29 -13.68
N GLN A 180 14.47 -13.77 -14.87
CA GLN A 180 15.46 -13.36 -15.86
C GLN A 180 15.58 -11.83 -15.95
N ASP A 181 14.52 -11.10 -15.56
CA ASP A 181 14.49 -9.65 -15.61
C ASP A 181 15.50 -9.06 -14.62
N ASP A 182 16.12 -7.93 -14.94
CA ASP A 182 17.10 -7.28 -14.07
C ASP A 182 16.47 -6.79 -12.75
N GLN A 183 15.18 -6.46 -12.77
CA GLN A 183 14.44 -6.02 -11.59
C GLN A 183 13.01 -6.57 -11.59
N LEU A 184 12.58 -7.04 -10.42
CA LEU A 184 11.17 -7.37 -10.19
C LEU A 184 10.36 -6.11 -9.85
N PRO A 185 9.11 -6.02 -10.29
CA PRO A 185 8.26 -4.89 -9.92
C PRO A 185 8.06 -4.85 -8.40
N SER A 186 8.17 -3.67 -7.82
CA SER A 186 8.01 -3.45 -6.38
C SER A 186 8.86 -4.42 -5.53
N ALA A 187 10.12 -4.61 -5.90
CA ALA A 187 11.06 -5.53 -5.23
C ALA A 187 11.18 -5.29 -3.72
N SER A 188 10.99 -4.06 -3.27
CA SER A 188 10.99 -3.68 -1.86
C SER A 188 9.91 -4.42 -1.03
N TYR A 189 8.74 -4.72 -1.60
CA TYR A 189 7.70 -5.51 -0.91
C TYR A 189 8.02 -7.01 -0.88
N ILE A 190 8.80 -7.51 -1.85
CA ILE A 190 9.34 -8.87 -1.82
C ILE A 190 10.39 -8.94 -0.70
N GLN A 191 11.27 -7.95 -0.61
CA GLN A 191 12.25 -7.84 0.47
C GLN A 191 11.59 -7.80 1.85
N LEU A 192 10.50 -7.02 2.01
CA LEU A 192 9.70 -7.00 3.24
C LEU A 192 9.23 -8.42 3.60
N THR A 193 8.74 -9.20 2.61
CA THR A 193 8.28 -10.58 2.83
C THR A 193 9.42 -11.46 3.31
N CYS A 194 10.58 -11.42 2.62
CA CYS A 194 11.77 -12.18 3.01
C CYS A 194 12.24 -11.84 4.43
N SER A 195 12.31 -10.54 4.77
CA SER A 195 12.73 -10.07 6.09
C SER A 195 11.78 -10.55 7.20
N LEU A 196 10.46 -10.53 6.97
CA LEU A 196 9.48 -11.06 7.92
C LEU A 196 9.61 -12.57 8.09
N MET A 197 9.80 -13.32 6.99
CA MET A 197 10.00 -14.77 7.03
C MET A 197 11.26 -15.14 7.82
N GLN A 198 12.38 -14.45 7.57
CA GLN A 198 13.64 -14.63 8.31
C GLN A 198 13.47 -14.30 9.79
N ALA A 199 12.82 -13.17 10.11
CA ALA A 199 12.52 -12.82 11.50
C ALA A 199 11.66 -13.88 12.20
N CYS A 200 10.79 -14.58 11.46
CA CYS A 200 10.00 -15.70 11.93
C CYS A 200 10.69 -17.07 11.81
N GLY A 201 12.02 -17.08 11.63
CA GLY A 201 12.83 -18.30 11.74
C GLY A 201 12.95 -19.12 10.46
N ILE A 202 12.52 -18.61 9.31
CA ILE A 202 12.66 -19.32 8.04
C ILE A 202 14.06 -19.08 7.47
N ASP A 203 14.74 -20.16 7.12
CA ASP A 203 16.01 -20.11 6.38
C ASP A 203 15.68 -19.85 4.89
N LEU A 204 16.17 -18.73 4.39
CA LEU A 204 16.05 -18.35 3.00
C LEU A 204 17.26 -17.53 2.55
N SER A 205 17.62 -17.66 1.29
CA SER A 205 18.67 -16.89 0.65
C SER A 205 18.16 -16.18 -0.60
N VAL A 206 18.66 -14.97 -0.84
CA VAL A 206 18.32 -14.14 -2.00
C VAL A 206 19.59 -13.91 -2.79
N ASP A 207 19.57 -14.24 -4.07
CA ASP A 207 20.62 -13.88 -5.03
C ASP A 207 20.07 -12.89 -6.09
N ARG A 208 20.89 -12.52 -7.06
CA ARG A 208 20.51 -11.55 -8.11
C ARG A 208 19.29 -11.99 -8.91
N HIS A 209 19.07 -13.29 -9.14
CA HIS A 209 18.06 -13.84 -10.02
C HIS A 209 17.20 -14.90 -9.35
N GLY A 210 17.21 -14.98 -8.02
CA GLY A 210 16.43 -15.99 -7.34
C GLY A 210 16.29 -15.80 -5.84
N ILE A 211 15.34 -16.57 -5.32
CA ILE A 211 15.12 -16.75 -3.88
C ILE A 211 14.97 -18.24 -3.64
N TYR A 212 15.81 -18.77 -2.74
CA TYR A 212 15.62 -20.09 -2.17
C TYR A 212 14.97 -19.98 -0.80
N VAL A 213 13.97 -20.79 -0.54
CA VAL A 213 13.30 -20.92 0.76
C VAL A 213 13.38 -22.37 1.20
N ALA A 214 14.00 -22.63 2.34
CA ALA A 214 14.05 -23.96 2.93
C ALA A 214 12.69 -24.36 3.50
N PRO A 215 12.38 -25.68 3.57
CA PRO A 215 11.21 -26.15 4.29
C PRO A 215 11.35 -25.87 5.80
N GLY A 216 10.21 -25.57 6.46
CA GLY A 216 10.20 -25.20 7.87
C GLY A 216 8.84 -24.72 8.34
N ALA A 217 8.79 -24.21 9.56
CA ALA A 217 7.58 -23.62 10.13
C ALA A 217 7.89 -22.24 10.74
N TYR A 218 6.95 -21.35 10.66
CA TYR A 218 7.09 -20.02 11.27
C TYR A 218 7.16 -20.11 12.80
N CYS A 219 8.12 -19.38 13.39
CA CYS A 219 8.32 -19.32 14.83
C CYS A 219 7.11 -18.68 15.54
N GLU A 220 6.42 -19.49 16.34
CA GLU A 220 5.19 -19.10 17.04
C GLU A 220 5.41 -17.92 18.01
N ALA A 221 6.51 -17.93 18.77
CA ALA A 221 6.82 -16.87 19.73
C ALA A 221 7.00 -15.51 19.03
N THR A 222 7.69 -15.50 17.88
CA THR A 222 7.88 -14.27 17.08
C THR A 222 6.56 -13.78 16.50
N LEU A 223 5.74 -14.67 15.93
CA LEU A 223 4.42 -14.31 15.41
C LEU A 223 3.53 -13.70 16.50
N THR A 224 3.50 -14.33 17.69
CA THR A 224 2.73 -13.81 18.83
C THR A 224 3.19 -12.41 19.21
N ARG A 225 4.49 -12.17 19.31
CA ARG A 225 5.07 -10.85 19.61
C ARG A 225 4.70 -9.81 18.54
N LEU A 226 4.85 -10.13 17.25
CA LEU A 226 4.55 -9.21 16.15
C LEU A 226 3.04 -8.89 16.06
N LEU A 227 2.18 -9.83 16.42
CA LEU A 227 0.73 -9.65 16.41
C LEU A 227 0.19 -8.95 17.68
N SER A 228 0.97 -8.90 18.77
CA SER A 228 0.51 -8.29 20.03
C SER A 228 0.63 -6.76 20.04
N HIS A 229 1.45 -6.18 19.17
CA HIS A 229 1.70 -4.73 19.12
C HIS A 229 1.55 -4.22 17.68
N PRO A 230 0.35 -3.77 17.30
CA PRO A 230 0.09 -3.25 15.97
C PRO A 230 0.98 -2.04 15.64
N ILE A 231 1.71 -2.13 14.55
CA ILE A 231 2.59 -1.07 14.02
C ILE A 231 1.83 -0.31 12.94
N GLY A 232 1.94 1.00 12.94
CA GLY A 232 1.28 1.90 12.00
C GLY A 232 1.76 1.72 10.56
N ASP A 233 0.88 2.09 9.64
CA ASP A 233 1.09 1.93 8.21
C ASP A 233 1.83 3.13 7.61
N TRP A 234 3.07 2.93 7.19
CA TRP A 234 3.85 3.96 6.48
C TRP A 234 3.21 4.38 5.16
N SER A 235 2.45 3.50 4.51
CA SER A 235 1.67 3.88 3.34
C SER A 235 0.56 4.87 3.69
N SER A 236 0.03 4.81 4.90
CA SER A 236 -0.92 5.80 5.42
C SER A 236 -0.25 7.06 5.95
N ALA A 237 0.98 6.94 6.49
CA ALA A 237 1.76 8.08 7.03
C ALA A 237 2.01 9.19 6.00
N GLN A 238 2.11 8.83 4.71
CA GLN A 238 2.33 9.79 3.63
C GLN A 238 1.24 10.88 3.56
N TYR A 239 0.00 10.59 3.98
CA TYR A 239 -1.11 11.54 3.87
C TYR A 239 -1.07 12.61 4.97
N PRO A 240 -0.97 12.31 6.28
CA PRO A 240 -0.72 13.33 7.28
C PRO A 240 0.54 14.15 7.01
N LEU A 241 1.59 13.52 6.49
CA LEU A 241 2.79 14.25 6.05
C LEU A 241 2.45 15.23 4.92
N GLN A 242 1.74 14.77 3.89
CA GLN A 242 1.27 15.63 2.79
C GLN A 242 0.41 16.79 3.30
N TRP A 243 -0.52 16.51 4.23
CA TRP A 243 -1.36 17.56 4.81
C TRP A 243 -0.52 18.64 5.49
N ALA A 244 0.40 18.25 6.36
CA ALA A 244 1.28 19.18 7.04
C ALA A 244 2.15 19.99 6.07
N LEU A 245 2.61 19.36 4.99
CA LEU A 245 3.42 20.01 3.96
C LEU A 245 2.62 20.96 3.06
N MET A 246 1.33 20.72 2.85
CA MET A 246 0.44 21.59 2.06
C MET A 246 -0.38 22.54 2.92
N ALA A 247 -0.35 22.42 4.26
CA ALA A 247 -1.15 23.25 5.14
C ALA A 247 -0.84 24.75 4.97
N PRO A 248 -1.84 25.64 4.96
CA PRO A 248 -1.63 27.09 4.84
C PRO A 248 -0.95 27.68 6.07
N HIS A 249 -1.07 27.04 7.23
CA HIS A 249 -0.40 27.42 8.47
C HIS A 249 0.46 26.27 9.00
N PRO A 250 1.67 26.54 9.50
CA PRO A 250 2.57 25.51 10.00
C PRO A 250 2.04 24.84 11.26
N CYS A 251 2.40 23.56 11.45
CA CYS A 251 2.10 22.79 12.64
C CYS A 251 3.25 21.82 12.98
N GLN A 252 3.29 21.35 14.22
CA GLN A 252 4.07 20.18 14.60
C GLN A 252 3.18 18.95 14.44
N LEU A 253 3.57 18.03 13.54
CA LEU A 253 2.86 16.78 13.32
C LEU A 253 3.56 15.65 14.07
N LEU A 254 2.81 14.99 14.98
CA LEU A 254 3.23 13.77 15.65
C LEU A 254 2.48 12.59 15.05
N LEU A 255 3.22 11.67 14.43
CA LEU A 255 2.69 10.39 13.97
C LEU A 255 3.04 9.35 15.02
N THR A 256 2.03 8.86 15.73
CA THR A 256 2.21 7.80 16.74
C THR A 256 2.05 6.44 16.11
N ASN A 257 2.61 5.42 16.77
CA ASN A 257 2.60 4.03 16.30
C ASN A 257 3.43 3.80 15.00
N VAL A 258 4.44 4.65 14.78
CA VAL A 258 5.30 4.60 13.58
C VAL A 258 6.76 4.53 14.00
N PRO A 259 7.40 3.36 13.95
CA PRO A 259 8.83 3.25 14.24
C PRO A 259 9.64 3.99 13.17
N ALA A 260 10.65 4.74 13.60
CA ALA A 260 11.56 5.46 12.71
C ALA A 260 12.29 4.52 11.75
N GLN A 261 12.69 3.35 12.25
CA GLN A 261 13.23 2.27 11.43
C GLN A 261 12.13 1.28 11.12
N SER A 262 11.73 1.21 9.86
CA SER A 262 10.67 0.33 9.40
C SER A 262 11.10 -0.55 8.25
N LEU A 263 10.66 -1.80 8.28
CA LEU A 263 10.77 -2.72 7.13
C LEU A 263 9.81 -2.35 6.00
N GLN A 264 8.85 -1.46 6.24
CA GLN A 264 7.86 -1.06 5.26
C GLN A 264 8.52 -0.20 4.17
N PRO A 265 8.42 -0.57 2.89
CA PRO A 265 9.03 0.18 1.79
C PRO A 265 8.57 1.63 1.70
N ASP A 266 7.35 1.89 2.17
CA ASP A 266 6.71 3.21 2.12
C ASP A 266 7.40 4.24 3.03
N ALA A 267 8.20 3.81 4.00
CA ALA A 267 9.05 4.70 4.80
C ALA A 267 10.05 5.50 3.93
N ARG A 268 10.42 4.97 2.76
CA ARG A 268 11.26 5.66 1.77
C ARG A 268 10.60 6.90 1.14
N ALA A 269 9.32 7.17 1.43
CA ALA A 269 8.70 8.44 1.04
C ALA A 269 9.52 9.64 1.55
N LEU A 270 10.13 9.53 2.74
CA LEU A 270 11.02 10.55 3.30
C LEU A 270 12.27 10.76 2.44
N ASP A 271 12.89 9.68 1.97
CA ASP A 271 14.09 9.74 1.11
C ASP A 271 13.76 10.42 -0.23
N LEU A 272 12.60 10.10 -0.81
CA LEU A 272 12.14 10.70 -2.07
C LEU A 272 11.86 12.20 -1.95
N LEU A 273 11.46 12.65 -0.76
CA LEU A 273 11.31 14.06 -0.42
C LEU A 273 12.62 14.69 0.12
N GLN A 274 13.71 13.91 0.14
CA GLN A 274 15.02 14.30 0.69
C GLN A 274 14.92 14.85 2.13
N ILE A 275 14.03 14.24 2.92
CA ILE A 275 13.87 14.55 4.34
C ILE A 275 14.83 13.65 5.13
N SER A 276 15.83 14.27 5.75
CA SER A 276 16.79 13.55 6.60
C SER A 276 16.12 13.06 7.89
N SER A 277 16.47 11.83 8.30
CA SER A 277 16.04 11.29 9.59
C SER A 277 16.51 12.14 10.78
N GLU A 278 17.58 12.91 10.64
CA GLU A 278 18.08 13.83 11.65
C GLU A 278 17.14 15.01 11.91
N TRP A 279 16.26 15.34 10.96
CA TRP A 279 15.27 16.40 11.09
C TRP A 279 13.99 15.93 11.80
N LEU A 280 13.97 14.65 12.14
CA LEU A 280 12.82 13.99 12.76
C LEU A 280 13.22 13.67 14.19
N SER A 281 12.52 14.23 15.16
CA SER A 281 12.66 13.74 16.53
C SER A 281 11.83 12.46 16.69
N THR A 282 12.45 11.42 17.23
CA THR A 282 11.80 10.14 17.48
C THR A 282 11.89 9.82 18.95
N SER A 283 10.77 9.46 19.55
CA SER A 283 10.72 8.83 20.87
C SER A 283 9.84 7.60 20.75
N ASP A 284 10.38 6.45 21.12
CA ASP A 284 9.72 5.15 20.98
C ASP A 284 9.11 4.97 19.56
N ASP A 285 7.82 4.78 19.43
CA ASP A 285 7.13 4.62 18.15
C ASP A 285 6.45 5.93 17.68
N THR A 286 7.03 7.09 17.95
CA THR A 286 6.47 8.38 17.56
C THR A 286 7.46 9.17 16.70
N LEU A 287 6.99 9.63 15.54
CA LEU A 287 7.70 10.49 14.61
C LEU A 287 7.16 11.92 14.75
N CYS A 288 8.01 12.87 15.11
CA CYS A 288 7.67 14.29 15.19
C CYS A 288 8.29 15.05 14.02
N LEU A 289 7.45 15.85 13.32
CA LEU A 289 7.82 16.63 12.15
C LEU A 289 7.45 18.10 12.38
N ASP A 290 8.37 19.02 12.08
CA ASP A 290 8.11 20.45 11.99
C ASP A 290 7.73 20.81 10.56
N SER A 291 6.46 21.14 10.31
CA SER A 291 5.99 21.42 8.96
C SER A 291 6.53 22.75 8.39
N GLU A 292 6.83 23.74 9.22
CA GLU A 292 7.38 25.02 8.75
C GLU A 292 8.76 24.82 8.13
N PHE A 293 9.62 24.08 8.83
CA PHE A 293 10.94 23.73 8.36
C PHE A 293 10.88 22.89 7.07
N LEU A 294 10.02 21.86 7.05
CA LEU A 294 9.90 20.98 5.89
C LEU A 294 9.26 21.66 4.68
N GLN A 295 8.29 22.54 4.89
CA GLN A 295 7.70 23.35 3.80
C GLN A 295 8.76 24.27 3.17
N LYS A 296 9.62 24.89 3.98
CA LYS A 296 10.73 25.70 3.48
C LYS A 296 11.70 24.84 2.67
N HIS A 297 12.10 23.69 3.20
CA HIS A 297 12.97 22.74 2.50
C HIS A 297 12.39 22.36 1.13
N LEU A 298 11.11 21.97 1.03
CA LEU A 298 10.47 21.61 -0.25
C LEU A 298 10.37 22.77 -1.24
N ARG A 299 10.23 24.02 -0.77
CA ARG A 299 10.28 25.20 -1.65
C ARG A 299 11.64 25.39 -2.30
N GLU A 300 12.72 25.07 -1.60
CA GLU A 300 14.10 25.20 -2.08
C GLU A 300 14.57 24.00 -2.90
N LEU A 301 13.95 22.82 -2.68
CA LEU A 301 14.35 21.57 -3.31
C LEU A 301 14.10 21.57 -4.80
N THR A 302 15.03 21.00 -5.55
CA THR A 302 14.89 20.75 -6.99
C THR A 302 14.81 19.25 -7.26
N PHE A 303 13.89 18.87 -8.16
CA PHE A 303 13.70 17.49 -8.56
C PHE A 303 14.17 17.30 -10.01
N GLY A 304 14.86 16.20 -10.25
CA GLY A 304 15.23 15.75 -11.59
C GLY A 304 14.36 14.59 -12.05
N SER A 305 15.01 13.52 -12.53
CA SER A 305 14.35 12.26 -12.87
C SER A 305 14.38 11.33 -11.67
N LEU A 306 13.21 10.87 -11.22
CA LEU A 306 13.02 9.94 -10.10
C LEU A 306 12.42 8.63 -10.59
N SER A 307 12.91 7.49 -10.11
CA SER A 307 12.28 6.19 -10.31
C SER A 307 11.40 5.85 -9.12
N LEU A 308 10.14 5.52 -9.39
CA LEU A 308 9.15 5.09 -8.40
C LEU A 308 8.77 3.61 -8.54
N SER A 309 9.55 2.83 -9.30
CA SER A 309 9.29 1.39 -9.49
C SER A 309 9.21 0.60 -8.19
N ASN A 310 9.94 1.01 -7.15
CA ASN A 310 9.92 0.40 -5.82
C ASN A 310 8.85 0.98 -4.88
N ASN A 311 8.31 2.18 -5.18
CA ASN A 311 7.29 2.87 -4.37
C ASN A 311 6.16 3.42 -5.25
N PRO A 312 5.54 2.61 -6.12
CA PRO A 312 4.53 3.11 -7.06
C PRO A 312 3.29 3.69 -6.35
N ASP A 313 3.00 3.20 -5.17
CA ASP A 313 1.85 3.64 -4.38
C ASP A 313 2.03 5.03 -3.74
N PHE A 314 3.25 5.57 -3.71
CA PHE A 314 3.52 6.95 -3.31
C PHE A 314 3.34 7.96 -4.46
N ALA A 315 3.28 7.50 -5.71
CA ALA A 315 3.24 8.37 -6.87
C ALA A 315 2.10 9.40 -6.86
N PRO A 316 0.83 9.06 -6.54
CA PRO A 316 -0.25 10.06 -6.50
C PRO A 316 0.04 11.19 -5.50
N THR A 317 0.52 10.84 -4.29
CA THR A 317 0.85 11.80 -3.22
C THR A 317 2.04 12.68 -3.62
N LEU A 318 3.11 12.07 -4.16
CA LEU A 318 4.28 12.83 -4.61
C LEU A 318 3.93 13.79 -5.74
N ILE A 319 3.15 13.34 -6.74
CA ILE A 319 2.74 14.20 -7.85
C ILE A 319 1.90 15.37 -7.33
N ALA A 320 0.93 15.14 -6.46
CA ALA A 320 0.14 16.21 -5.85
C ALA A 320 1.01 17.25 -5.12
N LEU A 321 2.01 16.79 -4.33
CA LEU A 321 2.98 17.67 -3.66
C LEU A 321 3.82 18.47 -4.67
N LEU A 322 4.36 17.80 -5.70
CA LEU A 322 5.19 18.46 -6.72
C LEU A 322 4.40 19.49 -7.51
N LEU A 323 3.14 19.22 -7.83
CA LEU A 323 2.24 20.18 -8.48
C LEU A 323 1.98 21.37 -7.57
N TYR A 324 1.64 21.13 -6.31
CA TYR A 324 1.41 22.19 -5.33
C TYR A 324 2.62 23.13 -5.17
N TYR A 325 3.82 22.56 -5.07
CA TYR A 325 5.07 23.32 -4.98
C TYR A 325 5.60 23.81 -6.34
N GLN A 326 4.87 23.59 -7.42
CA GLN A 326 5.23 23.98 -8.79
C GLN A 326 6.62 23.46 -9.18
N LYS A 327 6.91 22.21 -8.87
CA LYS A 327 8.21 21.59 -9.13
C LYS A 327 8.25 20.95 -10.51
N LYS A 328 9.33 21.22 -11.25
CA LYS A 328 9.66 20.46 -12.46
C LYS A 328 10.23 19.12 -12.07
N ALA A 329 9.69 18.02 -12.58
CA ALA A 329 10.16 16.68 -12.30
C ALA A 329 9.77 15.70 -13.41
N GLN A 330 10.52 14.59 -13.50
CA GLN A 330 10.20 13.43 -14.32
C GLN A 330 10.11 12.19 -13.43
N LEU A 331 8.98 11.48 -13.48
CA LEU A 331 8.72 10.31 -12.62
C LEU A 331 8.51 9.07 -13.49
N ARG A 332 9.41 8.09 -13.33
CA ARG A 332 9.46 6.86 -14.15
C ARG A 332 9.08 5.62 -13.37
N GLY A 333 8.86 4.49 -14.09
CA GLY A 333 8.60 3.18 -13.50
C GLY A 333 7.18 3.03 -12.96
N LEU A 334 6.20 3.67 -13.60
CA LEU A 334 4.83 3.79 -13.10
C LEU A 334 3.78 3.12 -14.01
N ASP A 335 4.17 2.40 -15.07
CA ASP A 335 3.25 1.80 -16.04
C ASP A 335 2.23 0.85 -15.38
N LEU A 336 2.64 0.12 -14.35
CA LEU A 336 1.77 -0.77 -13.59
C LEU A 336 0.66 -0.06 -12.79
N LEU A 337 0.67 1.28 -12.69
CA LEU A 337 -0.41 2.04 -12.08
C LEU A 337 -1.74 1.92 -12.84
N ARG A 338 -1.71 1.55 -14.13
CA ARG A 338 -2.91 1.24 -14.92
C ARG A 338 -3.64 -0.01 -14.46
N LEU A 339 -2.92 -0.95 -13.84
CA LEU A 339 -3.42 -2.26 -13.40
C LEU A 339 -3.80 -2.29 -11.91
N LYS A 340 -3.85 -1.12 -11.27
CA LYS A 340 -4.25 -0.98 -9.86
C LYS A 340 -5.78 -0.95 -9.71
N GLU A 341 -6.26 -0.41 -8.60
CA GLU A 341 -7.70 -0.26 -8.29
C GLU A 341 -8.45 0.50 -9.40
N SER A 342 -7.78 1.47 -9.97
CA SER A 342 -8.21 2.29 -11.11
C SER A 342 -7.06 2.43 -12.10
N ASP A 343 -7.28 3.03 -13.29
CA ASP A 343 -6.20 3.57 -14.10
C ASP A 343 -5.72 4.89 -13.45
N ARG A 344 -4.79 4.75 -12.48
CA ARG A 344 -4.26 5.90 -11.74
C ARG A 344 -3.55 6.90 -12.64
N ILE A 345 -2.97 6.47 -13.76
CA ILE A 345 -2.31 7.38 -14.70
C ILE A 345 -3.33 8.31 -15.32
N ALA A 346 -4.44 7.77 -15.82
CA ALA A 346 -5.52 8.56 -16.41
C ALA A 346 -6.13 9.54 -15.39
N LEU A 347 -6.35 9.07 -14.15
CA LEU A 347 -6.92 9.91 -13.09
C LEU A 347 -5.98 11.02 -12.64
N ILE A 348 -4.67 10.76 -12.53
CA ILE A 348 -3.66 11.77 -12.18
C ILE A 348 -3.63 12.88 -13.25
N LEU A 349 -3.62 12.51 -14.51
CA LEU A 349 -3.64 13.48 -15.62
C LEU A 349 -4.91 14.34 -15.58
N ARG A 350 -6.06 13.69 -15.46
CA ARG A 350 -7.37 14.35 -15.39
C ARG A 350 -7.47 15.33 -14.21
N ASN A 351 -7.12 14.87 -13.00
CA ASN A 351 -7.23 15.69 -11.80
C ASN A 351 -6.23 16.86 -11.80
N GLY A 352 -5.01 16.63 -12.31
CA GLY A 352 -4.03 17.70 -12.48
C GLY A 352 -4.51 18.79 -13.44
N GLU A 353 -5.10 18.40 -14.58
CA GLU A 353 -5.70 19.32 -15.54
C GLU A 353 -6.89 20.08 -14.93
N GLN A 354 -7.78 19.40 -14.18
CA GLN A 354 -8.92 20.03 -13.50
C GLN A 354 -8.46 21.10 -12.48
N LEU A 355 -7.31 20.90 -11.85
CA LEU A 355 -6.67 21.87 -10.95
C LEU A 355 -5.78 22.90 -11.68
N GLY A 356 -5.79 22.91 -13.02
CA GLY A 356 -5.09 23.88 -13.84
C GLY A 356 -3.59 23.63 -14.02
N TYR A 357 -3.08 22.46 -13.61
CA TYR A 357 -1.67 22.12 -13.76
C TYR A 357 -1.37 21.46 -15.11
N GLN A 358 -0.13 21.62 -15.56
CA GLN A 358 0.38 21.01 -16.79
C GLN A 358 1.27 19.80 -16.44
N LEU A 359 0.82 18.62 -16.84
CA LEU A 359 1.57 17.37 -16.73
C LEU A 359 1.23 16.46 -17.91
N THR A 360 2.18 15.63 -18.30
CA THR A 360 2.02 14.63 -19.36
C THR A 360 2.52 13.27 -18.89
N TYR A 361 2.12 12.23 -19.59
CA TYR A 361 2.61 10.88 -19.35
C TYR A 361 2.92 10.19 -20.68
N GLU A 362 4.10 9.58 -20.76
CA GLU A 362 4.53 8.72 -21.85
C GLU A 362 5.17 7.46 -21.24
N THR A 363 4.97 6.31 -21.86
CA THR A 363 5.43 5.02 -21.33
C THR A 363 6.95 5.01 -21.06
N GLU A 364 7.76 5.56 -21.95
CA GLU A 364 9.22 5.56 -21.81
C GLU A 364 9.74 6.62 -20.82
N SER A 365 9.12 7.79 -20.80
CA SER A 365 9.56 8.94 -20.00
C SER A 365 8.83 9.07 -18.66
N GLY A 366 7.67 8.43 -18.51
CA GLY A 366 6.82 8.53 -17.32
C GLY A 366 6.07 9.85 -17.23
N PHE A 367 5.74 10.28 -16.01
CA PHE A 367 5.14 11.60 -15.78
C PHE A 367 6.18 12.71 -15.92
N CYS A 368 5.83 13.73 -16.71
CA CYS A 368 6.60 14.97 -16.85
C CYS A 368 5.77 16.13 -16.33
N LEU A 369 6.23 16.76 -15.23
CA LEU A 369 5.62 17.93 -14.61
C LEU A 369 6.33 19.19 -15.09
N ALA A 370 5.57 20.17 -15.58
CA ALA A 370 6.13 21.42 -16.14
C ALA A 370 6.71 22.34 -15.07
N GLY A 371 6.26 22.24 -13.82
CA GLY A 371 6.66 23.13 -12.72
C GLY A 371 6.12 24.55 -12.87
N SER A 372 5.03 24.71 -13.62
CA SER A 372 4.34 25.99 -13.83
C SER A 372 3.25 26.23 -12.78
N ALA A 373 2.91 27.50 -12.57
CA ALA A 373 1.74 27.86 -11.79
C ALA A 373 0.46 27.33 -12.45
N PRO A 374 -0.56 26.95 -11.67
CA PRO A 374 -1.82 26.51 -12.23
C PRO A 374 -2.54 27.65 -12.96
N SER A 375 -3.28 27.30 -14.02
CA SER A 375 -4.23 28.22 -14.64
C SER A 375 -5.45 28.42 -13.73
N SER A 376 -6.28 29.42 -14.02
CA SER A 376 -7.56 29.60 -13.33
C SER A 376 -8.47 28.40 -13.56
N VAL A 377 -9.14 27.94 -12.51
CA VAL A 377 -10.03 26.77 -12.56
C VAL A 377 -11.46 27.17 -12.19
N HIS A 378 -12.42 26.43 -12.72
CA HIS A 378 -13.82 26.54 -12.32
C HIS A 378 -14.04 25.88 -10.97
N THR A 379 -14.89 26.45 -10.12
CA THR A 379 -15.28 25.89 -8.82
C THR A 379 -16.75 25.48 -8.83
N PRO A 380 -17.14 24.35 -8.21
CA PRO A 380 -16.26 23.37 -7.57
C PRO A 380 -15.41 22.57 -8.57
N VAL A 381 -14.18 22.20 -8.16
CA VAL A 381 -13.28 21.38 -8.97
C VAL A 381 -13.64 19.91 -8.81
N PRO A 382 -14.04 19.20 -9.88
CA PRO A 382 -14.35 17.78 -9.78
C PRO A 382 -13.05 16.97 -9.68
N ILE A 383 -12.98 16.11 -8.66
CA ILE A 383 -11.88 15.16 -8.46
C ILE A 383 -12.38 13.75 -8.76
N ALA A 384 -11.94 13.19 -9.86
CA ALA A 384 -12.24 11.83 -10.28
C ALA A 384 -11.40 10.83 -9.47
N THR A 385 -12.03 9.76 -9.00
CA THR A 385 -11.39 8.79 -8.12
C THR A 385 -11.58 7.34 -8.54
N ASP A 386 -12.62 7.00 -9.31
CA ASP A 386 -13.01 5.63 -9.68
C ASP A 386 -13.01 4.69 -8.44
N ALA A 387 -13.49 5.19 -7.30
CA ALA A 387 -13.45 4.49 -6.01
C ALA A 387 -12.04 4.05 -5.54
N ASP A 388 -10.97 4.67 -6.06
CA ASP A 388 -9.61 4.42 -5.59
C ASP A 388 -9.26 5.33 -4.41
N HIS A 389 -9.04 4.70 -3.25
CA HIS A 389 -8.71 5.38 -2.00
C HIS A 389 -7.49 6.31 -2.11
N ARG A 390 -6.46 5.92 -2.89
CA ARG A 390 -5.25 6.75 -3.06
C ARG A 390 -5.54 8.01 -3.85
N MET A 391 -6.46 7.94 -4.81
CA MET A 391 -6.88 9.11 -5.56
C MET A 391 -7.66 10.09 -4.68
N VAL A 392 -8.54 9.59 -3.80
CA VAL A 392 -9.22 10.45 -2.81
C VAL A 392 -8.19 11.12 -1.91
N MET A 393 -7.31 10.33 -1.26
CA MET A 393 -6.43 10.81 -0.21
C MET A 393 -5.35 11.77 -0.72
N ALA A 394 -4.79 11.52 -1.90
CA ALA A 394 -3.73 12.36 -2.46
C ALA A 394 -4.22 13.74 -2.93
N TRP A 395 -5.48 13.84 -3.37
CA TRP A 395 -6.03 15.10 -3.90
C TRP A 395 -6.83 15.89 -2.87
N ALA A 396 -7.29 15.28 -1.78
CA ALA A 396 -8.04 15.94 -0.72
C ALA A 396 -7.38 17.22 -0.15
N PRO A 397 -6.03 17.31 0.01
CA PRO A 397 -5.40 18.53 0.56
C PRO A 397 -5.56 19.78 -0.31
N PHE A 398 -5.87 19.65 -1.59
CA PHE A 398 -6.19 20.81 -2.42
C PHE A 398 -7.49 21.52 -1.97
N ALA A 399 -8.31 20.88 -1.13
CA ALA A 399 -9.49 21.50 -0.54
C ALA A 399 -9.20 22.71 0.38
N TRP A 400 -7.96 22.92 0.76
CA TRP A 400 -7.57 24.17 1.45
C TRP A 400 -7.54 25.37 0.51
N TYR A 401 -7.41 25.16 -0.80
CA TYR A 401 -7.20 26.22 -1.79
C TYR A 401 -8.31 26.30 -2.83
N HIS A 402 -9.10 25.22 -2.98
CA HIS A 402 -10.17 25.09 -3.96
C HIS A 402 -11.37 24.43 -3.32
N GLN A 403 -12.58 24.81 -3.74
CA GLN A 403 -13.77 24.03 -3.45
C GLN A 403 -13.72 22.77 -4.31
N LEU A 404 -13.61 21.59 -3.68
CA LEU A 404 -13.53 20.32 -4.37
C LEU A 404 -14.87 19.56 -4.34
N GLN A 405 -15.12 18.82 -5.40
CA GLN A 405 -16.17 17.79 -5.46
C GLN A 405 -15.50 16.43 -5.69
N ILE A 406 -15.26 15.71 -4.60
CA ILE A 406 -14.61 14.38 -4.64
C ILE A 406 -15.67 13.32 -4.92
N GLU A 407 -15.44 12.47 -5.94
CA GLU A 407 -16.42 11.53 -6.48
C GLU A 407 -16.87 10.45 -5.48
N THR A 408 -15.95 9.79 -4.79
CA THR A 408 -16.23 8.68 -3.84
C THR A 408 -15.42 8.84 -2.56
N PRO A 409 -15.74 9.82 -1.70
CA PRO A 409 -14.92 10.14 -0.54
C PRO A 409 -14.80 9.00 0.48
N GLN A 410 -15.77 8.07 0.52
CA GLN A 410 -15.75 6.89 1.38
C GLN A 410 -14.74 5.82 0.96
N ALA A 411 -14.18 5.89 -0.24
CA ALA A 411 -13.18 4.92 -0.70
C ALA A 411 -11.93 4.84 0.21
N VAL A 412 -11.68 5.85 1.04
CA VAL A 412 -10.59 5.87 2.03
C VAL A 412 -10.67 4.73 3.05
N GLU A 413 -11.88 4.20 3.33
CA GLU A 413 -12.12 3.12 4.29
C GLU A 413 -11.35 1.84 3.93
N LYS A 414 -11.04 1.67 2.65
CA LYS A 414 -10.25 0.55 2.15
C LYS A 414 -8.85 0.44 2.77
N SER A 415 -8.24 1.57 3.14
CA SER A 415 -6.86 1.58 3.67
C SER A 415 -6.62 2.51 4.84
N TYR A 416 -7.44 3.55 5.01
CA TYR A 416 -7.30 4.54 6.09
C TYR A 416 -8.69 4.97 6.59
N PRO A 417 -9.37 4.15 7.40
CA PRO A 417 -10.76 4.41 7.84
C PRO A 417 -10.94 5.74 8.55
N THR A 418 -9.91 6.19 9.27
CA THR A 418 -9.97 7.44 10.06
C THR A 418 -9.49 8.68 9.29
N PHE A 419 -9.21 8.57 7.98
CA PHE A 419 -8.64 9.64 7.15
C PHE A 419 -9.35 10.99 7.33
N TRP A 420 -10.67 11.03 7.12
CA TRP A 420 -11.44 12.27 7.21
C TRP A 420 -11.49 12.84 8.62
N ARG A 421 -11.55 11.99 9.64
CA ARG A 421 -11.49 12.39 11.05
C ARG A 421 -10.16 13.06 11.36
N ASP A 422 -9.07 12.45 10.93
CA ASP A 422 -7.73 12.91 11.24
C ASP A 422 -7.37 14.18 10.45
N LEU A 423 -7.83 14.30 9.19
CA LEU A 423 -7.71 15.53 8.40
C LEU A 423 -8.49 16.70 9.03
N ARG A 424 -9.72 16.47 9.50
CA ARG A 424 -10.50 17.51 10.22
C ARG A 424 -9.82 17.96 11.49
N LYS A 425 -9.25 17.04 12.27
CA LYS A 425 -8.43 17.39 13.44
C LYS A 425 -7.31 18.37 13.08
N LEU A 426 -6.60 18.14 11.98
CA LEU A 426 -5.57 19.07 11.53
C LEU A 426 -6.19 20.44 11.19
N CYS A 427 -7.29 20.47 10.47
CA CYS A 427 -7.98 21.71 10.10
C CYS A 427 -8.42 22.52 11.32
N GLU A 428 -8.91 21.86 12.36
CA GLU A 428 -9.26 22.50 13.65
C GLU A 428 -8.02 23.09 14.33
N VAL A 429 -6.91 22.34 14.36
CA VAL A 429 -5.66 22.75 15.01
C VAL A 429 -5.01 23.94 14.30
N ILE A 430 -5.05 23.97 12.96
CA ILE A 430 -4.50 25.09 12.17
C ILE A 430 -5.51 26.18 11.87
N GLU A 431 -6.73 26.09 12.41
CA GLU A 431 -7.83 27.05 12.23
C GLU A 431 -8.15 27.36 10.75
N THR A 432 -8.11 26.32 9.91
CA THR A 432 -8.36 26.46 8.47
C THR A 432 -9.44 25.49 7.99
N PRO A 433 -10.54 25.98 7.38
CA PRO A 433 -11.59 25.11 6.88
C PRO A 433 -11.16 24.32 5.64
N LEU A 434 -11.83 23.18 5.42
CA LEU A 434 -11.79 22.43 4.17
C LEU A 434 -13.01 22.75 3.32
N TYR A 435 -12.80 22.92 2.04
CA TYR A 435 -13.86 23.16 1.05
C TYR A 435 -14.11 21.89 0.22
N ILE A 436 -14.80 20.90 0.85
CA ILE A 436 -15.20 19.64 0.22
C ILE A 436 -16.71 19.54 0.12
#